data_683c0035d2303be1edc913dde180878c
#
_entry.id   683c0035d2303be1edc913dde180878c
#
_cell.length_a   1.000
_cell.length_b   1.000
_cell.length_c   1.000
_cell.angle_alpha   90.00
_cell.angle_beta   90.00
_cell.angle_gamma   90.00
#
_symmetry.space_group_name_H-M   'P 1'
#
loop_
_entity.id
_entity.type
_entity.pdbx_description
1 polymer ?
#
loop_
_entity_poly.entity_id
_entity_poly.type
_entity_poly.pdbx_seq_one_letter_code
_entity_poly.pdbx_strand_id
1 'polypeptide(L)'
;MPPTTDPTGPLTHLVLVGLSGTGKSTVAPLLAERRGVVAVDLDRLLEQRFGRPVAQVFLEDGEPEFRRAESALLAEVLVGPPAVIATGGGAVLDPESRRRLADAAFVVWLSAPIDLLVRRLSDVAERRPLLADDPATALRAMAAERDPLYREVADFVVDVERRSPEEIAEMVADVVDDATTGEPSPMTDRTRGAR
;
A
#
# COMPACT_ATOMS: atom_id res chain seq x y z
N MET A 1 -10.20 12.28 -39.60
CA MET A 1 -10.55 12.70 -38.25
C MET A 1 -9.40 12.33 -37.32
N PRO A 2 -8.74 13.27 -36.64
CA PRO A 2 -7.76 12.92 -35.63
C PRO A 2 -8.47 12.23 -34.44
N PRO A 3 -7.84 11.26 -33.79
CA PRO A 3 -8.41 10.64 -32.59
C PRO A 3 -8.54 11.72 -31.52
N THR A 4 -9.73 11.90 -30.97
CA THR A 4 -9.97 12.65 -29.76
C THR A 4 -9.21 11.96 -28.64
N THR A 5 -8.09 12.54 -28.26
CA THR A 5 -7.41 12.21 -27.00
C THR A 5 -8.37 12.57 -25.87
N ASP A 6 -8.96 11.55 -25.26
CA ASP A 6 -9.67 11.67 -24.01
C ASP A 6 -8.66 12.17 -22.95
N PRO A 7 -8.90 13.31 -22.27
CA PRO A 7 -7.95 13.85 -21.29
C PRO A 7 -7.87 13.01 -20.00
N THR A 8 -8.66 11.96 -19.87
CA THR A 8 -8.53 10.95 -18.82
C THR A 8 -7.72 9.78 -19.39
N GLY A 9 -6.40 9.82 -19.29
CA GLY A 9 -5.58 8.62 -19.47
C GLY A 9 -6.17 7.47 -18.61
N PRO A 10 -5.94 6.19 -18.99
CA PRO A 10 -6.56 5.07 -18.28
C PRO A 10 -6.26 5.20 -16.79
N LEU A 11 -7.33 5.31 -15.98
CA LEU A 11 -7.21 5.37 -14.52
C LEU A 11 -6.43 4.14 -14.06
N THR A 12 -5.16 4.32 -13.76
CA THR A 12 -4.30 3.26 -13.23
C THR A 12 -4.67 2.99 -11.77
N HIS A 13 -4.50 1.77 -11.30
CA HIS A 13 -4.64 1.49 -9.87
C HIS A 13 -3.68 2.35 -9.06
N LEU A 14 -4.15 2.87 -7.93
CA LEU A 14 -3.32 3.54 -6.93
C LEU A 14 -3.12 2.58 -5.75
N VAL A 15 -1.90 2.13 -5.53
CA VAL A 15 -1.62 1.11 -4.51
C VAL A 15 -0.79 1.70 -3.38
N LEU A 16 -1.27 1.54 -2.15
CA LEU A 16 -0.57 1.93 -0.94
C LEU A 16 0.18 0.72 -0.35
N VAL A 17 1.50 0.83 -0.24
CA VAL A 17 2.37 -0.15 0.41
C VAL A 17 3.03 0.44 1.66
N GLY A 18 3.61 -0.41 2.50
CA GLY A 18 4.30 -0.01 3.74
C GLY A 18 3.93 -0.89 4.92
N LEU A 19 4.66 -0.77 6.01
CA LEU A 19 4.47 -1.55 7.22
C LEU A 19 3.07 -1.36 7.83
N SER A 20 2.69 -2.29 8.68
CA SER A 20 1.48 -2.16 9.49
C SER A 20 1.54 -0.91 10.37
N GLY A 21 0.42 -0.20 10.52
CA GLY A 21 0.34 1.03 11.30
C GLY A 21 0.72 2.31 10.56
N THR A 22 1.15 2.24 9.28
CA THR A 22 1.44 3.45 8.48
C THR A 22 0.20 4.22 8.03
N GLY A 23 -1.01 3.64 8.15
CA GLY A 23 -2.26 4.34 7.85
C GLY A 23 -2.87 4.01 6.49
N LYS A 24 -2.40 2.99 5.76
CA LYS A 24 -2.92 2.59 4.44
C LYS A 24 -4.44 2.46 4.40
N SER A 25 -5.02 1.69 5.32
CA SER A 25 -6.47 1.46 5.42
C SER A 25 -7.28 2.71 5.76
N THR A 26 -6.63 3.74 6.31
CA THR A 26 -7.26 5.03 6.62
C THR A 26 -7.16 6.00 5.45
N VAL A 27 -6.02 6.03 4.76
CA VAL A 27 -5.76 6.93 3.64
C VAL A 27 -6.45 6.46 2.35
N ALA A 28 -6.56 5.14 2.13
CA ALA A 28 -7.14 4.61 0.90
C ALA A 28 -8.59 5.07 0.63
N PRO A 29 -9.51 5.10 1.60
CA PRO A 29 -10.86 5.63 1.38
C PRO A 29 -10.88 7.11 0.98
N LEU A 30 -10.03 7.94 1.59
CA LEU A 30 -9.94 9.38 1.28
C LEU A 30 -9.46 9.62 -0.16
N LEU A 31 -8.47 8.85 -0.60
CA LEU A 31 -7.99 8.89 -1.98
C LEU A 31 -9.04 8.37 -2.97
N ALA A 32 -9.73 7.30 -2.62
CA ALA A 32 -10.77 6.72 -3.46
C ALA A 32 -11.95 7.68 -3.69
N GLU A 33 -12.39 8.37 -2.64
CA GLU A 33 -13.42 9.40 -2.72
C GLU A 33 -12.99 10.55 -3.66
N ARG A 34 -11.77 11.07 -3.50
CA ARG A 34 -11.22 12.13 -4.36
C ARG A 34 -11.13 11.73 -5.83
N ARG A 35 -10.82 10.47 -6.10
CA ARG A 35 -10.65 9.94 -7.47
C ARG A 35 -11.93 9.38 -8.07
N GLY A 36 -13.03 9.31 -7.33
CA GLY A 36 -14.30 8.74 -7.79
C GLY A 36 -14.23 7.23 -8.09
N VAL A 37 -13.35 6.50 -7.38
CA VAL A 37 -13.16 5.05 -7.52
C VAL A 37 -13.42 4.34 -6.19
N VAL A 38 -13.37 3.01 -6.18
CA VAL A 38 -13.53 2.23 -4.96
C VAL A 38 -12.23 2.12 -4.16
N ALA A 39 -12.34 2.09 -2.83
CA ALA A 39 -11.24 1.69 -1.95
C ALA A 39 -11.30 0.18 -1.70
N VAL A 40 -10.16 -0.48 -1.84
CA VAL A 40 -10.00 -1.92 -1.61
C VAL A 40 -8.97 -2.12 -0.51
N ASP A 41 -9.33 -2.79 0.57
CA ASP A 41 -8.39 -3.23 1.61
C ASP A 41 -8.19 -4.75 1.47
N LEU A 42 -6.98 -5.16 1.08
CA LEU A 42 -6.69 -6.57 0.80
C LEU A 42 -6.77 -7.44 2.06
N ASP A 43 -6.34 -6.93 3.23
CA ASP A 43 -6.44 -7.69 4.48
C ASP A 43 -7.92 -7.97 4.81
N ARG A 44 -8.81 -7.00 4.66
CA ARG A 44 -10.26 -7.18 4.86
C ARG A 44 -10.88 -8.15 3.87
N LEU A 45 -10.50 -8.09 2.60
CA LEU A 45 -11.00 -9.04 1.59
C LEU A 45 -10.51 -10.46 1.87
N LEU A 46 -9.26 -10.63 2.33
CA LEU A 46 -8.74 -11.94 2.76
C LEU A 46 -9.52 -12.48 3.96
N GLU A 47 -9.78 -11.67 4.98
CA GLU A 47 -10.60 -12.07 6.12
C GLU A 47 -12.00 -12.51 5.70
N GLN A 48 -12.63 -11.81 4.76
CA GLN A 48 -13.93 -12.21 4.21
C GLN A 48 -13.84 -13.56 3.47
N ARG A 49 -12.79 -13.80 2.68
CA ARG A 49 -12.59 -15.08 1.97
C ARG A 49 -12.33 -16.26 2.90
N PHE A 50 -11.52 -16.04 3.92
CA PHE A 50 -11.23 -17.08 4.91
C PHE A 50 -12.36 -17.28 5.93
N GLY A 51 -13.26 -16.30 6.07
CA GLY A 51 -14.33 -16.29 7.09
C GLY A 51 -13.80 -16.13 8.51
N ARG A 52 -12.55 -15.68 8.68
CA ARG A 52 -11.85 -15.53 9.96
C ARG A 52 -10.73 -14.48 9.87
N PRO A 53 -10.31 -13.90 11.03
CA PRO A 53 -9.25 -12.90 11.07
C PRO A 53 -7.91 -13.40 10.51
N VAL A 54 -7.12 -12.50 9.90
CA VAL A 54 -5.77 -12.78 9.36
C VAL A 54 -4.90 -13.47 10.42
N ALA A 55 -4.94 -13.02 11.67
CA ALA A 55 -4.16 -13.62 12.76
C ALA A 55 -4.47 -15.12 12.94
N GLN A 56 -5.73 -15.51 12.81
CA GLN A 56 -6.14 -16.92 12.93
C GLN A 56 -5.69 -17.73 11.71
N VAL A 57 -5.72 -17.16 10.50
CA VAL A 57 -5.19 -17.83 9.29
C VAL A 57 -3.70 -18.13 9.44
N PHE A 58 -2.91 -17.15 9.96
CA PHE A 58 -1.49 -17.36 10.24
C PHE A 58 -1.24 -18.49 11.24
N LEU A 59 -2.07 -18.60 12.29
CA LEU A 59 -1.91 -19.62 13.33
C LEU A 59 -2.31 -21.02 12.85
N GLU A 60 -3.38 -21.14 12.07
CA GLU A 60 -3.97 -22.42 11.68
C GLU A 60 -3.41 -22.95 10.35
N ASP A 61 -3.26 -22.09 9.34
CA ASP A 61 -2.85 -22.48 7.98
C ASP A 61 -1.38 -22.15 7.70
N GLY A 62 -0.78 -21.27 8.52
CA GLY A 62 0.60 -20.81 8.39
C GLY A 62 0.79 -19.66 7.38
N GLU A 63 1.93 -18.98 7.52
CA GLU A 63 2.28 -17.85 6.65
C GLU A 63 2.33 -18.19 5.15
N PRO A 64 2.87 -19.35 4.70
CA PRO A 64 2.93 -19.67 3.27
C PRO A 64 1.56 -19.72 2.60
N GLU A 65 0.52 -20.24 3.27
CA GLU A 65 -0.84 -20.28 2.73
C GLU A 65 -1.43 -18.88 2.62
N PHE A 66 -1.27 -18.08 3.68
CA PHE A 66 -1.70 -16.68 3.67
C PHE A 66 -1.05 -15.90 2.51
N ARG A 67 0.28 -16.04 2.30
CA ARG A 67 1.01 -15.33 1.23
C ARG A 67 0.55 -15.75 -0.17
N ARG A 68 0.24 -17.03 -0.37
CA ARG A 68 -0.35 -17.49 -1.63
C ARG A 68 -1.70 -16.84 -1.90
N ALA A 69 -2.56 -16.79 -0.90
CA ALA A 69 -3.87 -16.16 -1.01
C ALA A 69 -3.77 -14.63 -1.21
N GLU A 70 -2.85 -13.96 -0.52
CA GLU A 70 -2.56 -12.53 -0.64
C GLU A 70 -2.11 -12.18 -2.07
N SER A 71 -1.15 -12.92 -2.62
CA SER A 71 -0.65 -12.71 -3.98
C SER A 71 -1.73 -12.99 -5.04
N ALA A 72 -2.53 -14.04 -4.86
CA ALA A 72 -3.63 -14.37 -5.76
C ALA A 72 -4.72 -13.28 -5.74
N LEU A 73 -5.09 -12.79 -4.56
CA LEU A 73 -6.08 -11.73 -4.43
C LEU A 73 -5.58 -10.41 -5.03
N LEU A 74 -4.31 -10.04 -4.80
CA LEU A 74 -3.72 -8.86 -5.41
C LEU A 74 -3.79 -8.95 -6.94
N ALA A 75 -3.42 -10.09 -7.52
CA ALA A 75 -3.50 -10.31 -8.96
C ALA A 75 -4.92 -10.15 -9.51
N GLU A 76 -5.92 -10.67 -8.80
CA GLU A 76 -7.33 -10.54 -9.18
C GLU A 76 -7.81 -9.09 -9.14
N VAL A 77 -7.46 -8.36 -8.07
CA VAL A 77 -7.86 -6.94 -7.92
C VAL A 77 -7.21 -6.07 -8.99
N LEU A 78 -5.95 -6.32 -9.34
CA LEU A 78 -5.22 -5.54 -10.36
C LEU A 78 -5.71 -5.76 -11.80
N VAL A 79 -6.49 -6.81 -12.07
CA VAL A 79 -7.17 -7.03 -13.37
C VAL A 79 -8.54 -6.34 -13.40
N GLY A 80 -9.05 -5.94 -12.25
CA GLY A 80 -10.36 -5.30 -12.10
C GLY A 80 -10.39 -3.82 -12.57
N PRO A 81 -11.50 -3.14 -12.33
CA PRO A 81 -11.60 -1.70 -12.59
C PRO A 81 -10.66 -0.92 -11.67
N PRO A 82 -10.23 0.30 -12.10
CA PRO A 82 -9.38 1.16 -11.29
C PRO A 82 -9.86 1.33 -9.85
N ALA A 83 -8.95 1.22 -8.90
CA ALA A 83 -9.23 1.27 -7.47
C ALA A 83 -8.06 1.90 -6.71
N VAL A 84 -8.32 2.38 -5.49
CA VAL A 84 -7.27 2.65 -4.50
C VAL A 84 -7.14 1.42 -3.59
N ILE A 85 -5.97 0.80 -3.60
CA ILE A 85 -5.73 -0.48 -2.93
C ILE A 85 -4.81 -0.29 -1.74
N ALA A 86 -5.26 -0.64 -0.53
CA ALA A 86 -4.42 -0.79 0.65
C ALA A 86 -3.96 -2.25 0.75
N THR A 87 -2.63 -2.48 0.71
CA THR A 87 -2.06 -3.83 0.80
C THR A 87 -1.76 -4.23 2.23
N GLY A 88 -1.64 -5.54 2.48
CA GLY A 88 -0.96 -6.05 3.66
C GLY A 88 0.52 -5.63 3.68
N GLY A 89 1.11 -5.53 4.88
CA GLY A 89 2.53 -5.12 5.00
C GLY A 89 3.53 -6.11 4.41
N GLY A 90 3.12 -7.33 4.07
CA GLY A 90 3.96 -8.35 3.46
C GLY A 90 3.72 -8.58 1.98
N ALA A 91 2.81 -7.83 1.35
CA ALA A 91 2.47 -8.03 -0.06
C ALA A 91 3.67 -7.90 -1.03
N VAL A 92 4.69 -7.13 -0.63
CA VAL A 92 5.94 -6.96 -1.42
C VAL A 92 6.95 -8.10 -1.24
N LEU A 93 6.72 -9.06 -0.34
CA LEU A 93 7.64 -10.19 -0.14
C LEU A 93 7.65 -11.14 -1.34
N ASP A 94 6.51 -11.32 -1.98
CA ASP A 94 6.41 -12.11 -3.20
C ASP A 94 6.93 -11.34 -4.43
N PRO A 95 7.97 -11.87 -5.14
CA PRO A 95 8.52 -11.21 -6.33
C PRO A 95 7.48 -11.01 -7.45
N GLU A 96 6.54 -11.93 -7.58
CA GLU A 96 5.48 -11.84 -8.59
C GLU A 96 4.51 -10.70 -8.29
N SER A 97 4.17 -10.51 -7.01
CA SER A 97 3.38 -9.37 -6.56
C SER A 97 4.07 -8.04 -6.86
N ARG A 98 5.41 -7.94 -6.62
CA ARG A 98 6.17 -6.74 -6.96
C ARG A 98 6.15 -6.44 -8.45
N ARG A 99 6.32 -7.45 -9.31
CA ARG A 99 6.25 -7.27 -10.76
C ARG A 99 4.88 -6.75 -11.18
N ARG A 100 3.79 -7.36 -10.69
CA ARG A 100 2.42 -6.93 -11.01
C ARG A 100 2.14 -5.50 -10.55
N LEU A 101 2.61 -5.12 -9.37
CA LEU A 101 2.50 -3.75 -8.87
C LEU A 101 3.19 -2.76 -9.81
N ALA A 102 4.42 -3.05 -10.23
CA ALA A 102 5.18 -2.19 -11.14
C ALA A 102 4.54 -2.06 -12.52
N ASP A 103 3.86 -3.11 -13.01
CA ASP A 103 3.27 -3.15 -14.35
C ASP A 103 1.86 -2.51 -14.41
N ALA A 104 1.08 -2.58 -13.31
CA ALA A 104 -0.35 -2.29 -13.34
C ALA A 104 -0.80 -1.14 -12.42
N ALA A 105 0.10 -0.53 -11.63
CA ALA A 105 -0.29 0.44 -10.62
C ALA A 105 0.67 1.63 -10.49
N PHE A 106 0.16 2.76 -10.00
CA PHE A 106 0.97 3.78 -9.37
C PHE A 106 1.12 3.43 -7.89
N VAL A 107 2.34 3.18 -7.44
CA VAL A 107 2.60 2.65 -6.10
C VAL A 107 3.13 3.74 -5.18
N VAL A 108 2.47 3.94 -4.04
CA VAL A 108 2.87 4.89 -3.00
C VAL A 108 3.32 4.13 -1.76
N TRP A 109 4.55 4.35 -1.34
CA TRP A 109 5.04 3.83 -0.08
C TRP A 109 4.79 4.82 1.05
N LEU A 110 3.93 4.45 2.00
CA LEU A 110 3.75 5.16 3.26
C LEU A 110 4.83 4.70 4.24
N SER A 111 5.81 5.56 4.49
CA SER A 111 6.94 5.32 5.39
C SER A 111 6.69 5.99 6.74
N ALA A 112 7.11 5.35 7.83
CA ALA A 112 7.01 5.88 9.18
C ALA A 112 8.18 5.42 10.05
N PRO A 113 8.63 6.26 11.01
CA PRO A 113 9.58 5.83 12.04
C PRO A 113 9.01 4.67 12.88
N ILE A 114 9.88 3.72 13.24
CA ILE A 114 9.48 2.53 14.01
C ILE A 114 8.79 2.91 15.33
N ASP A 115 9.29 3.93 16.02
CA ASP A 115 8.70 4.36 17.30
C ASP A 115 7.26 4.88 17.16
N LEU A 116 6.92 5.48 16.00
CA LEU A 116 5.55 5.85 15.70
C LEU A 116 4.68 4.61 15.48
N LEU A 117 5.19 3.63 14.74
CA LEU A 117 4.48 2.37 14.48
C LEU A 117 4.26 1.58 15.78
N VAL A 118 5.26 1.50 16.65
CA VAL A 118 5.14 0.88 17.97
C VAL A 118 4.00 1.52 18.75
N ARG A 119 3.96 2.86 18.86
CA ARG A 119 2.88 3.57 19.56
C ARG A 119 1.50 3.26 18.96
N ARG A 120 1.36 3.33 17.64
CA ARG A 120 0.08 3.07 16.95
C ARG A 120 -0.41 1.62 17.06
N LEU A 121 0.52 0.68 17.18
CA LEU A 121 0.21 -0.74 17.24
C LEU A 121 0.07 -1.28 18.65
N SER A 122 0.58 -0.58 19.68
CA SER A 122 0.42 -0.97 21.09
C SER A 122 -1.05 -1.10 21.50
N ASP A 123 -1.91 -0.24 20.95
CA ASP A 123 -3.36 -0.25 21.23
C ASP A 123 -4.12 -1.41 20.53
N VAL A 124 -3.45 -2.13 19.62
CA VAL A 124 -4.05 -3.22 18.83
C VAL A 124 -3.21 -4.51 18.85
N ALA A 125 -2.29 -4.62 19.80
CA ALA A 125 -1.33 -5.73 19.91
C ALA A 125 -1.99 -7.12 19.99
N GLU A 126 -3.16 -7.23 20.62
CA GLU A 126 -3.92 -8.48 20.76
C GLU A 126 -4.33 -9.11 19.39
N ARG A 127 -4.31 -8.34 18.32
CA ARG A 127 -4.73 -8.78 16.97
C ARG A 127 -3.57 -9.14 16.05
N ARG A 128 -2.31 -9.10 16.53
CA ARG A 128 -1.11 -9.25 15.68
C ARG A 128 -0.07 -10.18 16.30
N PRO A 129 -0.18 -11.50 16.09
CA PRO A 129 0.70 -12.49 16.72
C PRO A 129 2.19 -12.30 16.40
N LEU A 130 2.54 -11.70 15.26
CA LEU A 130 3.93 -11.44 14.88
C LEU A 130 4.62 -10.33 15.68
N LEU A 131 3.89 -9.62 16.57
CA LEU A 131 4.39 -8.49 17.37
C LEU A 131 4.33 -8.73 18.88
N ALA A 132 4.10 -9.97 19.33
CA ALA A 132 3.64 -10.24 20.70
C ALA A 132 4.65 -9.91 21.81
N ASP A 133 5.95 -10.23 21.66
CA ASP A 133 6.92 -10.15 22.76
C ASP A 133 7.73 -8.85 22.78
N ASP A 134 8.20 -8.38 21.61
CA ASP A 134 8.93 -7.12 21.44
C ASP A 134 8.55 -6.46 20.10
N PRO A 135 7.48 -5.65 20.10
CA PRO A 135 6.99 -4.99 18.91
C PRO A 135 8.05 -4.13 18.19
N ALA A 136 8.92 -3.48 18.95
CA ALA A 136 9.95 -2.61 18.38
C ALA A 136 11.00 -3.42 17.61
N THR A 137 11.49 -4.51 18.18
CA THR A 137 12.46 -5.39 17.53
C THR A 137 11.84 -6.10 16.34
N ALA A 138 10.60 -6.60 16.44
CA ALA A 138 9.89 -7.22 15.33
C ALA A 138 9.69 -6.23 14.16
N LEU A 139 9.25 -5.00 14.44
CA LEU A 139 9.06 -3.97 13.42
C LEU A 139 10.37 -3.54 12.77
N ARG A 140 11.49 -3.45 13.52
CA ARG A 140 12.82 -3.16 12.95
C ARG A 140 13.27 -4.26 12.01
N ALA A 141 13.07 -5.52 12.38
CA ALA A 141 13.40 -6.66 11.53
C ALA A 141 12.56 -6.64 10.24
N MET A 142 11.25 -6.41 10.35
CA MET A 142 10.35 -6.28 9.18
C MET A 142 10.74 -5.09 8.30
N ALA A 143 11.12 -3.94 8.87
CA ALA A 143 11.60 -2.79 8.12
C ALA A 143 12.89 -3.11 7.37
N ALA A 144 13.87 -3.71 8.03
CA ALA A 144 15.15 -4.07 7.41
C ALA A 144 14.96 -5.02 6.21
N GLU A 145 14.01 -5.95 6.29
CA GLU A 145 13.65 -6.87 5.21
C GLU A 145 12.87 -6.19 4.08
N ARG A 146 11.88 -5.33 4.42
CA ARG A 146 10.84 -4.90 3.49
C ARG A 146 11.05 -3.49 2.91
N ASP A 147 11.75 -2.60 3.60
CA ASP A 147 12.01 -1.25 3.10
C ASP A 147 12.73 -1.22 1.74
N PRO A 148 13.73 -2.11 1.47
CA PRO A 148 14.30 -2.22 0.12
C PRO A 148 13.26 -2.64 -0.93
N LEU A 149 12.32 -3.54 -0.57
CA LEU A 149 11.29 -4.04 -1.46
C LEU A 149 10.18 -2.99 -1.71
N TYR A 150 9.81 -2.23 -0.67
CA TYR A 150 8.90 -1.09 -0.87
C TYR A 150 9.52 -0.05 -1.79
N ARG A 151 10.82 0.27 -1.60
CA ARG A 151 11.53 1.23 -2.46
C ARG A 151 11.67 0.74 -3.90
N GLU A 152 11.81 -0.57 -4.12
CA GLU A 152 11.87 -1.20 -5.45
C GLU A 152 10.61 -0.91 -6.27
N VAL A 153 9.44 -0.98 -5.63
CA VAL A 153 8.14 -0.87 -6.33
C VAL A 153 7.54 0.53 -6.28
N ALA A 154 7.99 1.41 -5.39
CA ALA A 154 7.36 2.70 -5.15
C ALA A 154 7.68 3.71 -6.26
N ASP A 155 6.66 4.33 -6.83
CA ASP A 155 6.76 5.54 -7.65
C ASP A 155 6.87 6.79 -6.80
N PHE A 156 6.26 6.78 -5.60
CA PHE A 156 6.30 7.89 -4.66
C PHE A 156 6.42 7.41 -3.21
N VAL A 157 7.15 8.16 -2.38
CA VAL A 157 7.34 7.86 -0.95
C VAL A 157 6.80 9.01 -0.12
N VAL A 158 5.97 8.71 0.87
CA VAL A 158 5.41 9.67 1.82
C VAL A 158 5.84 9.32 3.24
N ASP A 159 6.52 10.23 3.91
CA ASP A 159 6.72 10.16 5.35
C ASP A 159 5.43 10.61 6.06
N VAL A 160 4.85 9.70 6.87
CA VAL A 160 3.57 9.94 7.54
C VAL A 160 3.72 10.42 8.98
N GLU A 161 4.94 10.74 9.44
CA GLU A 161 5.20 11.02 10.85
C GLU A 161 4.42 12.23 11.37
N ARG A 162 4.39 13.30 10.58
CA ARG A 162 3.81 14.60 10.98
C ARG A 162 2.62 15.02 10.15
N ARG A 163 1.96 14.07 9.51
CA ARG A 163 0.85 14.35 8.59
C ARG A 163 -0.42 13.66 9.02
N SER A 164 -1.53 14.35 8.85
CA SER A 164 -2.85 13.75 8.98
C SER A 164 -3.14 12.84 7.78
N PRO A 165 -4.09 11.90 7.89
CA PRO A 165 -4.53 11.10 6.75
C PRO A 165 -5.03 11.94 5.57
N GLU A 166 -5.67 13.09 5.84
CA GLU A 166 -6.19 14.02 4.85
C GLU A 166 -5.05 14.72 4.10
N GLU A 167 -4.02 15.19 4.81
CA GLU A 167 -2.82 15.80 4.22
C GLU A 167 -2.05 14.79 3.35
N ILE A 168 -1.98 13.53 3.79
CA ILE A 168 -1.36 12.45 3.00
C ILE A 168 -2.18 12.21 1.72
N ALA A 169 -3.50 12.14 1.83
CA ALA A 169 -4.38 11.92 0.69
C ALA A 169 -4.29 13.08 -0.32
N GLU A 170 -4.23 14.33 0.15
CA GLU A 170 -4.05 15.51 -0.69
C GLU A 170 -2.72 15.45 -1.46
N MET A 171 -1.61 15.26 -0.75
CA MET A 171 -0.28 15.16 -1.35
C MET A 171 -0.17 14.05 -2.39
N VAL A 172 -0.74 12.88 -2.11
CA VAL A 172 -0.73 11.75 -3.04
C VAL A 172 -1.58 12.04 -4.27
N ALA A 173 -2.76 12.67 -4.10
CA ALA A 173 -3.62 13.04 -5.21
C ALA A 173 -2.91 14.01 -6.15
N ASP A 174 -2.28 15.06 -5.63
CA ASP A 174 -1.54 16.06 -6.41
C ASP A 174 -0.43 15.40 -7.24
N VAL A 175 0.36 14.50 -6.63
CA VAL A 175 1.45 13.80 -7.34
C VAL A 175 0.94 12.89 -8.44
N VAL A 176 -0.18 12.19 -8.20
CA VAL A 176 -0.77 11.31 -9.22
C VAL A 176 -1.37 12.10 -10.37
N ASP A 177 -2.02 13.24 -10.08
CA ASP A 177 -2.60 14.11 -11.11
C ASP A 177 -1.49 14.73 -11.98
N ASP A 178 -0.38 15.20 -11.37
CA ASP A 178 0.80 15.68 -12.09
C ASP A 178 1.42 14.58 -12.98
N ALA A 179 1.53 13.36 -12.48
CA ALA A 179 2.07 12.22 -13.24
C ALA A 179 1.20 11.86 -14.45
N THR A 180 -0.11 12.14 -14.36
CA THR A 180 -1.08 11.85 -15.43
C THR A 180 -1.16 12.97 -16.47
N THR A 181 -1.00 14.24 -16.05
CA THR A 181 -1.10 15.42 -16.92
C THR A 181 0.22 15.81 -17.59
N GLY A 182 1.36 15.27 -17.14
CA GLY A 182 2.68 15.57 -17.70
C GLY A 182 3.23 16.96 -17.34
N GLU A 183 2.56 17.75 -16.51
CA GLU A 183 3.04 19.03 -16.02
C GLU A 183 3.72 18.86 -14.65
N PRO A 184 4.98 19.30 -14.48
CA PRO A 184 5.68 19.18 -13.19
C PRO A 184 5.16 20.22 -12.19
N SER A 185 4.59 19.76 -11.09
CA SER A 185 4.31 20.60 -9.91
C SER A 185 5.60 20.98 -9.18
N PRO A 186 5.69 22.19 -8.58
CA PRO A 186 6.94 22.73 -8.02
C PRO A 186 7.39 22.08 -6.69
N MET A 187 6.77 21.00 -6.23
CA MET A 187 7.03 20.41 -4.90
C MET A 187 7.45 18.93 -4.88
N THR A 188 8.01 18.41 -5.97
CA THR A 188 8.45 17.00 -5.97
C THR A 188 9.96 16.90 -5.86
N ASP A 189 10.45 16.55 -4.67
CA ASP A 189 11.77 15.91 -4.53
C ASP A 189 11.68 14.49 -5.10
N ARG A 190 11.90 14.40 -6.42
CA ARG A 190 11.88 13.14 -7.17
C ARG A 190 13.19 12.41 -6.95
N THR A 191 13.23 11.51 -5.97
CA THR A 191 14.26 10.46 -5.95
C THR A 191 13.90 9.35 -6.94
N ARG A 192 13.84 9.68 -8.22
CA ARG A 192 13.87 8.66 -9.27
C ARG A 192 15.34 8.31 -9.51
N GLY A 193 15.82 7.25 -8.86
CA GLY A 193 17.09 6.63 -9.22
C GLY A 193 17.01 6.16 -10.67
N ALA A 194 17.94 6.69 -11.49
CA ALA A 194 18.09 6.28 -12.88
C ALA A 194 18.29 4.76 -12.95
N ARG A 195 17.50 4.12 -13.80
CA ARG A 195 17.76 2.77 -14.29
C ARG A 195 18.81 2.83 -15.40
#